data_60d029292074ca21b268847afb9cd71f
#
_entry.id   60d029292074ca21b268847afb9cd71f
#
_cell.length_a   1.000
_cell.length_b   1.000
_cell.length_c   1.000
_cell.angle_alpha   90.00
_cell.angle_beta   90.00
_cell.angle_gamma   90.00
#
_symmetry.space_group_name_H-M   'P 1'
#
loop_
_entity.id
_entity.type
_entity.pdbx_description
1 polymer ?
#
loop_
_entity_poly.entity_id
_entity_poly.type
_entity_poly.pdbx_seq_one_letter_code
_entity_poly.pdbx_strand_id
1 'polypeptide(L)'
;MSNSVCVLINSCPKYNRLAIASCCLIRRYAATLSWPIYLATAGLDDTQKAMMMAAGVHVMEQGPENGDFLESRIEALRILRERYSHVLLLQDDFFLDRAPNYDALEETARMMTENPETVCTRLMPCPGPTGDVVLGKWKEIVVDPYCYFSFQAAIWSVPWLMRFFEEVIRRSTPDMKKYPHYSRNQFWLLVNPCETKVGTDIAVELGGRFVGYPRIGRWSNAVYLSPWPYRPTAVEKGVIQPWATEMLKREEI
;
A
#
# COMPACT_ATOMS: atom_id res chain seq x y z
N MET A 1 -2.17 -17.38 17.93
CA MET A 1 -1.35 -17.30 16.69
C MET A 1 -0.96 -15.84 16.54
N SER A 2 0.33 -15.50 16.43
CA SER A 2 0.72 -14.12 16.16
C SER A 2 0.19 -13.75 14.78
N ASN A 3 -0.49 -12.61 14.67
CA ASN A 3 -0.92 -12.10 13.37
C ASN A 3 0.30 -11.96 12.46
N SER A 4 0.36 -12.76 11.40
CA SER A 4 1.47 -12.68 10.43
C SER A 4 1.38 -11.45 9.54
N VAL A 5 0.26 -10.73 9.56
CA VAL A 5 -0.05 -9.58 8.70
C VAL A 5 -0.40 -8.35 9.52
N CYS A 6 0.03 -7.19 9.09
CA CYS A 6 -0.47 -5.89 9.54
C CYS A 6 -0.88 -5.01 8.35
N VAL A 7 -1.60 -3.93 8.62
CA VAL A 7 -1.90 -2.88 7.63
C VAL A 7 -0.91 -1.75 7.82
N LEU A 8 -0.29 -1.28 6.74
CA LEU A 8 0.59 -0.12 6.74
C LEU A 8 0.05 0.94 5.79
N ILE A 9 -0.22 2.11 6.34
CA ILE A 9 -0.55 3.32 5.58
C ILE A 9 0.66 4.24 5.68
N ASN A 10 1.22 4.62 4.54
CA ASN A 10 2.25 5.64 4.48
C ASN A 10 1.66 6.98 4.05
N SER A 11 2.04 8.03 4.76
CA SER A 11 1.63 9.39 4.45
C SER A 11 2.78 10.38 4.64
N CYS A 12 2.51 11.64 4.41
CA CYS A 12 3.42 12.75 4.68
C CYS A 12 2.65 13.92 5.31
N PRO A 13 3.32 14.92 5.91
CA PRO A 13 2.66 16.02 6.61
C PRO A 13 1.58 16.73 5.79
N LYS A 14 1.81 16.86 4.49
CA LYS A 14 0.84 17.49 3.57
C LYS A 14 -0.50 16.75 3.50
N TYR A 15 -0.49 15.43 3.68
CA TYR A 15 -1.66 14.56 3.52
C TYR A 15 -2.14 13.94 4.83
N ASN A 16 -1.66 14.39 5.98
CA ASN A 16 -2.04 13.85 7.29
C ASN A 16 -3.56 13.81 7.50
N ARG A 17 -4.31 14.82 7.05
CA ARG A 17 -5.78 14.82 7.14
C ARG A 17 -6.41 13.68 6.36
N LEU A 18 -5.89 13.36 5.19
CA LEU A 18 -6.38 12.24 4.37
C LEU A 18 -6.02 10.91 5.01
N ALA A 19 -4.80 10.78 5.52
CA ALA A 19 -4.36 9.58 6.22
C ALA A 19 -5.22 9.29 7.46
N ILE A 20 -5.52 10.31 8.26
CA ILE A 20 -6.43 10.21 9.39
C ILE A 20 -7.82 9.77 8.94
N ALA A 21 -8.36 10.39 7.89
CA ALA A 21 -9.64 10.02 7.32
C ALA A 21 -9.65 8.57 6.83
N SER A 22 -8.61 8.15 6.11
CA SER A 22 -8.44 6.76 5.67
C SER A 22 -8.44 5.79 6.86
N CYS A 23 -7.69 6.09 7.93
CA CYS A 23 -7.69 5.28 9.15
C CYS A 23 -9.09 5.19 9.80
N CYS A 24 -9.81 6.31 9.90
CA CYS A 24 -11.17 6.36 10.43
C CYS A 24 -12.12 5.50 9.59
N LEU A 25 -12.05 5.61 8.27
CA LEU A 25 -12.85 4.80 7.35
C LEU A 25 -12.55 3.31 7.47
N ILE A 26 -11.26 2.94 7.60
CA ILE A 26 -10.88 1.54 7.82
C ILE A 26 -11.47 1.05 9.15
N ARG A 27 -11.38 1.81 10.23
CA ARG A 27 -11.97 1.41 11.51
C ARG A 27 -13.49 1.31 11.47
N ARG A 28 -14.15 2.14 10.69
CA ARG A 28 -15.61 2.10 10.50
C ARG A 28 -16.06 0.89 9.68
N TYR A 29 -15.45 0.67 8.54
CA TYR A 29 -15.87 -0.37 7.59
C TYR A 29 -15.21 -1.71 7.81
N ALA A 30 -14.01 -1.73 8.42
CA ALA A 30 -13.27 -2.93 8.75
C ALA A 30 -13.15 -3.15 10.27
N ALA A 31 -14.22 -2.89 11.02
CA ALA A 31 -14.25 -2.92 12.49
C ALA A 31 -13.84 -4.28 13.09
N THR A 32 -14.08 -5.38 12.38
CA THR A 32 -13.74 -6.75 12.83
C THR A 32 -12.39 -7.23 12.30
N LEU A 33 -11.65 -6.39 11.56
CA LEU A 33 -10.32 -6.75 11.08
C LEU A 33 -9.37 -6.95 12.28
N SER A 34 -8.82 -8.15 12.38
CA SER A 34 -7.89 -8.52 13.45
C SER A 34 -6.46 -7.97 13.24
N TRP A 35 -6.15 -7.50 12.04
CA TRP A 35 -4.82 -7.02 11.69
C TRP A 35 -4.55 -5.64 12.30
N PRO A 36 -3.44 -5.46 13.02
CA PRO A 36 -3.04 -4.15 13.52
C PRO A 36 -2.82 -3.15 12.38
N ILE A 37 -3.25 -1.90 12.61
CA ILE A 37 -3.13 -0.81 11.63
C ILE A 37 -2.02 0.11 12.10
N TYR A 38 -1.09 0.39 11.21
CA TYR A 38 0.02 1.32 11.39
C TYR A 38 -0.12 2.50 10.41
N LEU A 39 0.02 3.70 10.94
CA LEU A 39 0.15 4.93 10.16
C LEU A 39 1.58 5.44 10.32
N ALA A 40 2.36 5.36 9.24
CA ALA A 40 3.71 5.91 9.18
C ALA A 40 3.64 7.30 8.54
N THR A 41 3.93 8.34 9.34
CA THR A 41 3.89 9.73 8.90
C THR A 41 4.71 10.63 9.83
N ALA A 42 4.89 11.89 9.48
CA ALA A 42 5.51 12.92 10.30
C ALA A 42 4.54 14.07 10.58
N GLY A 43 4.80 14.81 11.66
CA GLY A 43 4.14 16.08 11.93
C GLY A 43 2.67 15.99 12.33
N LEU A 44 2.22 14.89 12.94
CA LEU A 44 0.93 14.85 13.63
C LEU A 44 1.02 15.67 14.92
N ASP A 45 0.02 16.50 15.17
CA ASP A 45 -0.14 17.15 16.49
C ASP A 45 -0.67 16.16 17.54
N ASP A 46 -0.65 16.58 18.81
CA ASP A 46 -1.05 15.72 19.93
C ASP A 46 -2.53 15.31 19.85
N THR A 47 -3.40 16.17 19.32
CA THR A 47 -4.82 15.86 19.12
C THR A 47 -4.99 14.77 18.07
N GLN A 48 -4.29 14.89 16.96
CA GLN A 48 -4.31 13.89 15.88
C GLN A 48 -3.74 12.55 16.34
N LYS A 49 -2.64 12.56 17.12
CA LYS A 49 -2.07 11.35 17.73
C LYS A 49 -3.07 10.68 18.69
N ALA A 50 -3.72 11.48 19.54
CA ALA A 50 -4.74 10.96 20.45
C ALA A 50 -5.94 10.36 19.71
N MET A 51 -6.39 10.99 18.63
CA MET A 51 -7.44 10.45 17.75
C MET A 51 -7.05 9.10 17.16
N MET A 52 -5.84 8.97 16.63
CA MET A 52 -5.36 7.71 16.04
C MET A 52 -5.24 6.62 17.11
N MET A 53 -4.72 6.94 18.28
CA MET A 53 -4.63 6.01 19.38
C MET A 53 -6.03 5.55 19.85
N ALA A 54 -6.98 6.46 19.98
CA ALA A 54 -8.37 6.13 20.34
C ALA A 54 -9.06 5.24 19.26
N ALA A 55 -8.68 5.43 17.99
CA ALA A 55 -9.09 4.56 16.89
C ALA A 55 -8.34 3.22 16.86
N GLY A 56 -7.42 2.97 17.79
CA GLY A 56 -6.59 1.76 17.80
C GLY A 56 -5.58 1.68 16.65
N VAL A 57 -5.16 2.82 16.10
CA VAL A 57 -4.14 2.92 15.07
C VAL A 57 -2.79 3.23 15.73
N HIS A 58 -1.77 2.46 15.39
CA HIS A 58 -0.42 2.68 15.86
C HIS A 58 0.28 3.72 14.98
N VAL A 59 0.59 4.88 15.55
CA VAL A 59 1.35 5.92 14.84
C VAL A 59 2.84 5.59 14.90
N MET A 60 3.46 5.52 13.73
CA MET A 60 4.91 5.41 13.55
C MET A 60 5.41 6.80 13.13
N GLU A 61 5.88 7.57 14.12
CA GLU A 61 6.38 8.91 13.88
C GLU A 61 7.70 8.86 13.13
N GLN A 62 7.73 9.47 11.97
CA GLN A 62 8.91 9.58 11.13
C GLN A 62 9.58 10.94 11.37
N GLY A 63 10.86 11.05 11.01
CA GLY A 63 11.61 12.29 11.23
C GLY A 63 10.94 13.53 10.62
N PRO A 64 11.29 14.74 11.11
CA PRO A 64 10.61 16.00 10.76
C PRO A 64 10.68 16.33 9.26
N GLU A 65 11.70 15.90 8.60
CA GLU A 65 11.79 15.86 7.16
C GLU A 65 11.42 14.42 6.76
N ASN A 66 10.14 14.21 6.56
CA ASN A 66 9.70 12.91 6.06
C ASN A 66 10.63 12.55 4.91
N GLY A 67 11.54 11.63 5.20
CA GLY A 67 12.59 11.27 4.27
C GLY A 67 11.99 10.99 2.90
N ASP A 68 12.79 10.80 1.94
CA ASP A 68 12.43 10.37 0.61
C ASP A 68 11.26 9.37 0.66
N PHE A 69 10.32 9.47 -0.27
CA PHE A 69 9.11 8.66 -0.40
C PHE A 69 9.37 7.16 -0.18
N LEU A 70 10.53 6.63 -0.60
CA LEU A 70 10.89 5.22 -0.40
C LEU A 70 11.60 4.98 0.93
N GLU A 71 12.44 5.91 1.39
CA GLU A 71 13.17 5.79 2.66
C GLU A 71 12.21 5.70 3.85
N SER A 72 11.15 6.50 3.85
CA SER A 72 10.11 6.46 4.89
C SER A 72 9.40 5.10 4.95
N ARG A 73 9.18 4.46 3.80
CA ARG A 73 8.60 3.12 3.73
C ARG A 73 9.56 2.05 4.23
N ILE A 74 10.83 2.15 3.88
CA ILE A 74 11.87 1.23 4.37
C ILE A 74 11.99 1.31 5.89
N GLU A 75 11.96 2.53 6.46
CA GLU A 75 12.02 2.73 7.91
C GLU A 75 10.83 2.04 8.60
N ALA A 76 9.61 2.28 8.12
CA ALA A 76 8.41 1.62 8.63
C ALA A 76 8.51 0.09 8.53
N LEU A 77 8.90 -0.43 7.37
CA LEU A 77 9.04 -1.88 7.15
C LEU A 77 10.14 -2.48 8.04
N ARG A 78 11.23 -1.77 8.32
CA ARG A 78 12.30 -2.23 9.21
C ARG A 78 11.81 -2.43 10.65
N ILE A 79 10.90 -1.60 11.12
CA ILE A 79 10.27 -1.77 12.44
C ILE A 79 9.27 -2.94 12.41
N LEU A 80 8.46 -3.03 11.34
CA LEU A 80 7.41 -4.03 11.25
C LEU A 80 7.94 -5.47 11.07
N ARG A 81 9.06 -5.66 10.36
CA ARG A 81 9.63 -7.00 10.08
C ARG A 81 9.93 -7.85 11.33
N GLU A 82 10.13 -7.19 12.48
CA GLU A 82 10.41 -7.87 13.74
C GLU A 82 9.17 -8.59 14.31
N ARG A 83 7.98 -8.26 13.78
CA ARG A 83 6.69 -8.76 14.30
C ARG A 83 5.81 -9.39 13.22
N TYR A 84 5.97 -8.97 11.97
CA TYR A 84 5.09 -9.36 10.87
C TYR A 84 5.90 -9.85 9.68
N SER A 85 5.45 -10.97 9.10
CA SER A 85 6.02 -11.50 7.87
C SER A 85 5.43 -10.81 6.62
N HIS A 86 4.21 -10.30 6.74
CA HIS A 86 3.47 -9.69 5.63
C HIS A 86 2.86 -8.35 6.03
N VAL A 87 2.64 -7.51 5.03
CA VAL A 87 2.00 -6.19 5.18
C VAL A 87 0.98 -5.95 4.07
N LEU A 88 -0.23 -5.55 4.45
CA LEU A 88 -1.15 -4.91 3.51
C LEU A 88 -0.72 -3.45 3.36
N LEU A 89 -0.08 -3.14 2.24
CA LEU A 89 0.38 -1.78 1.94
C LEU A 89 -0.72 -0.96 1.29
N LEU A 90 -1.01 0.19 1.88
CA LEU A 90 -2.02 1.14 1.41
C LEU A 90 -1.43 2.54 1.25
N GLN A 91 -2.01 3.31 0.33
CA GLN A 91 -1.80 4.75 0.26
C GLN A 91 -2.80 5.48 1.17
N ASP A 92 -2.46 6.69 1.57
CA ASP A 92 -3.27 7.54 2.45
C ASP A 92 -4.58 8.01 1.83
N ASP A 93 -4.71 7.91 0.51
CA ASP A 93 -5.88 8.31 -0.27
C ASP A 93 -6.74 7.13 -0.80
N PHE A 94 -6.52 5.93 -0.27
CA PHE A 94 -7.32 4.74 -0.58
C PHE A 94 -8.48 4.59 0.41
N PHE A 95 -9.58 5.29 0.13
CA PHE A 95 -10.72 5.32 1.02
C PHE A 95 -11.57 4.05 0.92
N LEU A 96 -11.63 3.32 2.03
CA LEU A 96 -12.50 2.16 2.17
C LEU A 96 -13.95 2.64 2.33
N ASP A 97 -14.87 2.15 1.51
CA ASP A 97 -16.26 2.59 1.49
C ASP A 97 -17.28 1.50 1.89
N ARG A 98 -16.80 0.31 2.20
CA ARG A 98 -17.59 -0.85 2.65
C ARG A 98 -16.72 -1.89 3.33
N ALA A 99 -17.36 -2.86 3.97
CA ALA A 99 -16.64 -3.95 4.64
C ALA A 99 -15.79 -4.77 3.66
N PRO A 100 -14.55 -5.10 4.04
CA PRO A 100 -13.72 -6.05 3.30
C PRO A 100 -14.30 -7.46 3.32
N ASN A 101 -13.86 -8.27 2.37
CA ASN A 101 -14.09 -9.71 2.42
C ASN A 101 -13.03 -10.35 3.33
N TYR A 102 -13.35 -10.49 4.63
CA TYR A 102 -12.43 -11.00 5.64
C TYR A 102 -11.96 -12.41 5.33
N ASP A 103 -12.86 -13.31 4.90
CA ASP A 103 -12.50 -14.68 4.57
C ASP A 103 -11.46 -14.72 3.44
N ALA A 104 -11.63 -13.89 2.42
CA ALA A 104 -10.67 -13.79 1.32
C ALA A 104 -9.33 -13.20 1.77
N LEU A 105 -9.33 -12.24 2.71
CA LEU A 105 -8.10 -11.68 3.26
C LEU A 105 -7.33 -12.71 4.10
N GLU A 106 -8.00 -13.40 5.00
CA GLU A 106 -7.40 -14.43 5.84
C GLU A 106 -6.91 -15.64 5.01
N GLU A 107 -7.67 -16.03 3.99
CA GLU A 107 -7.26 -17.06 3.04
C GLU A 107 -6.00 -16.63 2.28
N THR A 108 -5.93 -15.36 1.86
CA THR A 108 -4.75 -14.80 1.18
C THR A 108 -3.53 -14.81 2.11
N ALA A 109 -3.69 -14.36 3.35
CA ALA A 109 -2.61 -14.35 4.34
C ALA A 109 -2.07 -15.75 4.61
N ARG A 110 -2.97 -16.73 4.78
CA ARG A 110 -2.62 -18.13 4.95
C ARG A 110 -1.89 -18.69 3.74
N MET A 111 -2.42 -18.45 2.53
CA MET A 111 -1.79 -18.90 1.28
C MET A 111 -0.36 -18.37 1.15
N MET A 112 -0.11 -17.10 1.45
CA MET A 112 1.24 -16.53 1.41
C MET A 112 2.15 -17.12 2.49
N THR A 113 1.62 -17.45 3.66
CA THR A 113 2.40 -18.09 4.73
C THR A 113 2.80 -19.52 4.36
N GLU A 114 1.92 -20.25 3.71
CA GLU A 114 2.15 -21.62 3.24
C GLU A 114 3.02 -21.69 1.97
N ASN A 115 3.12 -20.58 1.23
CA ASN A 115 3.87 -20.48 -0.02
C ASN A 115 4.82 -19.28 0.04
N PRO A 116 5.94 -19.37 0.78
CA PRO A 116 6.84 -18.24 1.04
C PRO A 116 7.53 -17.67 -0.20
N GLU A 117 7.52 -18.39 -1.31
CA GLU A 117 7.93 -17.88 -2.60
C GLU A 117 6.94 -16.85 -3.19
N THR A 118 5.71 -16.79 -2.66
CA THR A 118 4.72 -15.77 -3.04
C THR A 118 4.99 -14.48 -2.26
N VAL A 119 5.59 -13.52 -2.91
CA VAL A 119 6.05 -12.28 -2.29
C VAL A 119 5.05 -11.13 -2.39
N CYS A 120 4.09 -11.26 -3.30
CA CYS A 120 3.03 -10.28 -3.53
C CYS A 120 1.71 -10.96 -3.85
N THR A 121 0.65 -10.53 -3.19
CA THR A 121 -0.72 -10.83 -3.61
C THR A 121 -1.50 -9.53 -3.80
N ARG A 122 -1.74 -9.17 -5.05
CA ARG A 122 -2.50 -7.97 -5.40
C ARG A 122 -3.99 -8.21 -5.16
N LEU A 123 -4.59 -7.38 -4.33
CA LEU A 123 -6.02 -7.47 -4.00
C LEU A 123 -6.88 -6.73 -5.02
N MET A 124 -6.36 -5.63 -5.54
CA MET A 124 -6.99 -4.88 -6.62
C MET A 124 -6.77 -5.62 -7.95
N PRO A 125 -7.85 -6.05 -8.65
CA PRO A 125 -7.69 -6.80 -9.89
C PRO A 125 -7.31 -5.94 -11.10
N CYS A 126 -6.69 -4.80 -10.89
CA CYS A 126 -6.23 -3.90 -11.95
C CYS A 126 -4.99 -3.09 -11.53
N PRO A 127 -3.95 -3.09 -12.33
CA PRO A 127 -3.75 -3.98 -13.45
C PRO A 127 -3.85 -5.42 -12.98
N GLY A 128 -4.75 -6.18 -13.62
CA GLY A 128 -5.15 -7.50 -13.12
C GLY A 128 -4.13 -8.58 -13.41
N PRO A 129 -4.23 -9.72 -12.71
CA PRO A 129 -3.52 -10.90 -13.10
C PRO A 129 -4.02 -11.36 -14.46
N THR A 130 -3.09 -11.59 -15.40
CA THR A 130 -3.39 -12.02 -16.77
C THR A 130 -2.91 -13.46 -17.04
N GLY A 131 -2.12 -14.01 -16.11
CA GLY A 131 -1.59 -15.36 -16.20
C GLY A 131 -2.58 -16.44 -15.76
N ASP A 132 -2.07 -17.65 -15.70
CA ASP A 132 -2.84 -18.84 -15.32
C ASP A 132 -3.12 -18.87 -13.80
N VAL A 133 -4.03 -19.73 -13.40
CA VAL A 133 -4.24 -20.07 -12.00
C VAL A 133 -3.06 -20.89 -11.52
N VAL A 134 -2.33 -20.38 -10.52
CA VAL A 134 -1.10 -21.02 -10.01
C VAL A 134 -1.22 -21.51 -8.57
N LEU A 135 -2.13 -20.93 -7.78
CA LEU A 135 -2.38 -21.29 -6.39
C LEU A 135 -3.88 -21.23 -6.10
N GLY A 136 -4.58 -22.37 -6.19
CA GLY A 136 -6.02 -22.41 -5.98
C GLY A 136 -6.77 -21.47 -6.91
N LYS A 137 -7.24 -20.34 -6.40
CA LYS A 137 -7.94 -19.31 -7.19
C LYS A 137 -7.06 -18.15 -7.66
N TRP A 138 -5.86 -18.01 -7.10
CA TRP A 138 -4.98 -16.88 -7.43
C TRP A 138 -4.32 -17.10 -8.78
N LYS A 139 -4.28 -16.02 -9.56
CA LYS A 139 -3.68 -16.01 -10.89
C LYS A 139 -2.32 -15.33 -10.85
N GLU A 140 -1.42 -15.82 -11.68
CA GLU A 140 -0.12 -15.19 -11.85
C GLU A 140 -0.25 -13.78 -12.43
N ILE A 141 0.57 -12.85 -11.92
CA ILE A 141 0.79 -11.55 -12.54
C ILE A 141 1.95 -11.72 -13.51
N VAL A 142 1.63 -11.70 -14.78
CA VAL A 142 2.63 -11.79 -15.85
C VAL A 142 3.50 -10.54 -15.84
N VAL A 143 4.80 -10.71 -16.07
CA VAL A 143 5.76 -9.60 -16.13
C VAL A 143 5.35 -8.59 -17.19
N ASP A 144 5.13 -7.37 -16.75
CA ASP A 144 4.80 -6.22 -17.59
C ASP A 144 5.75 -5.07 -17.25
N PRO A 145 6.33 -4.39 -18.23
CA PRO A 145 7.35 -3.34 -17.99
C PRO A 145 6.88 -2.16 -17.14
N TYR A 146 5.57 -1.98 -17.01
CA TYR A 146 5.00 -0.79 -16.34
C TYR A 146 4.06 -1.07 -15.19
N CYS A 147 3.66 -2.32 -15.00
CA CYS A 147 2.63 -2.67 -14.03
C CYS A 147 2.95 -3.92 -13.20
N TYR A 148 4.16 -4.45 -13.30
CA TYR A 148 4.55 -5.65 -12.55
C TYR A 148 4.60 -5.36 -11.05
N PHE A 149 5.29 -4.30 -10.63
CA PHE A 149 5.09 -3.72 -9.30
C PHE A 149 3.97 -2.68 -9.37
N SER A 150 3.14 -2.59 -8.34
CA SER A 150 2.13 -1.53 -8.22
C SER A 150 1.85 -1.20 -6.76
N PHE A 151 1.66 0.08 -6.47
CA PHE A 151 1.25 0.57 -5.16
C PHE A 151 -0.24 0.38 -4.87
N GLN A 152 -1.00 -0.27 -5.75
CA GLN A 152 -2.38 -0.66 -5.46
C GLN A 152 -2.41 -1.62 -4.26
N ALA A 153 -3.58 -1.68 -3.56
CA ALA A 153 -3.71 -2.51 -2.37
C ALA A 153 -3.25 -3.96 -2.63
N ALA A 154 -2.21 -4.35 -1.92
CA ALA A 154 -1.59 -5.66 -2.04
C ALA A 154 -1.01 -6.11 -0.71
N ILE A 155 -1.03 -7.41 -0.46
CA ILE A 155 -0.30 -8.02 0.64
C ILE A 155 1.11 -8.38 0.14
N TRP A 156 2.11 -7.92 0.85
CA TRP A 156 3.51 -8.07 0.50
C TRP A 156 4.29 -8.82 1.57
N SER A 157 5.25 -9.62 1.17
CA SER A 157 6.32 -10.10 2.06
C SER A 157 7.13 -8.90 2.52
N VAL A 158 7.21 -8.66 3.84
CA VAL A 158 7.94 -7.51 4.41
C VAL A 158 9.43 -7.54 4.04
N PRO A 159 10.17 -8.68 4.18
CA PRO A 159 11.57 -8.73 3.79
C PRO A 159 11.81 -8.47 2.30
N TRP A 160 10.93 -9.01 1.44
CA TRP A 160 11.05 -8.82 0.00
C TRP A 160 10.80 -7.36 -0.38
N LEU A 161 9.73 -6.75 0.13
CA LEU A 161 9.36 -5.38 -0.18
C LEU A 161 10.42 -4.37 0.26
N MET A 162 11.01 -4.59 1.42
CA MET A 162 12.12 -3.77 1.92
C MET A 162 13.32 -3.83 0.99
N ARG A 163 13.77 -5.04 0.60
CA ARG A 163 14.85 -5.21 -0.36
C ARG A 163 14.55 -4.58 -1.72
N PHE A 164 13.30 -4.70 -2.18
CA PHE A 164 12.88 -4.08 -3.43
C PHE A 164 13.07 -2.55 -3.38
N PHE A 165 12.58 -1.88 -2.34
CA PHE A 165 12.74 -0.43 -2.21
C PHE A 165 14.21 -0.01 -2.05
N GLU A 166 15.02 -0.76 -1.31
CA GLU A 166 16.48 -0.52 -1.19
C GLU A 166 17.16 -0.60 -2.55
N GLU A 167 16.84 -1.61 -3.37
CA GLU A 167 17.38 -1.75 -4.71
C GLU A 167 16.91 -0.66 -5.67
N VAL A 168 15.62 -0.25 -5.57
CA VAL A 168 15.10 0.87 -6.34
C VAL A 168 15.87 2.16 -6.01
N ILE A 169 16.08 2.48 -4.74
CA ILE A 169 16.86 3.64 -4.32
C ILE A 169 18.27 3.54 -4.91
N ARG A 170 18.95 2.40 -4.73
CA ARG A 170 20.31 2.19 -5.19
C ARG A 170 20.50 2.40 -6.70
N ARG A 171 19.53 1.92 -7.51
CA ARG A 171 19.64 1.94 -8.98
C ARG A 171 19.06 3.20 -9.62
N SER A 172 18.12 3.86 -8.94
CA SER A 172 17.37 4.98 -9.51
C SER A 172 17.67 6.32 -8.83
N THR A 173 18.70 6.37 -7.95
CA THR A 173 19.09 7.64 -7.32
C THR A 173 19.42 8.66 -8.42
N PRO A 174 18.65 9.75 -8.53
CA PRO A 174 18.85 10.70 -9.61
C PRO A 174 20.15 11.49 -9.42
N ASP A 175 20.82 11.77 -10.51
CA ASP A 175 21.82 12.84 -10.52
C ASP A 175 21.08 14.18 -10.40
N MET A 176 20.96 14.68 -9.18
CA MET A 176 20.21 15.91 -8.88
C MET A 176 20.79 17.14 -9.59
N LYS A 177 22.03 17.08 -10.09
CA LYS A 177 22.59 18.15 -10.93
C LYS A 177 21.84 18.29 -12.26
N LYS A 178 21.24 17.20 -12.75
CA LYS A 178 20.40 17.20 -13.96
C LYS A 178 18.97 17.69 -13.70
N TYR A 179 18.57 17.73 -12.44
CA TYR A 179 17.21 18.10 -12.03
C TYR A 179 17.20 19.21 -10.95
N PRO A 180 17.84 20.37 -11.21
CA PRO A 180 18.12 21.39 -10.20
C PRO A 180 16.84 22.06 -9.62
N HIS A 181 15.69 21.85 -10.26
CA HIS A 181 14.40 22.41 -9.85
C HIS A 181 13.54 21.45 -9.00
N TYR A 182 14.01 20.22 -8.79
CA TYR A 182 13.29 19.21 -8.03
C TYR A 182 14.06 18.84 -6.77
N SER A 183 13.35 18.69 -5.66
CA SER A 183 13.90 17.92 -4.55
C SER A 183 13.94 16.43 -4.92
N ARG A 184 14.76 15.65 -4.23
CA ARG A 184 14.84 14.20 -4.43
C ARG A 184 13.46 13.55 -4.25
N ASN A 185 12.69 13.99 -3.26
CA ASN A 185 11.34 13.50 -3.02
C ASN A 185 10.38 13.84 -4.16
N GLN A 186 10.43 15.05 -4.70
CA GLN A 186 9.65 15.43 -5.88
C GLN A 186 9.99 14.56 -7.11
N PHE A 187 11.27 14.23 -7.28
CA PHE A 187 11.68 13.30 -8.34
C PHE A 187 11.04 11.92 -8.17
N TRP A 188 11.07 11.35 -6.95
CA TRP A 188 10.44 10.05 -6.68
C TRP A 188 8.95 10.05 -6.93
N LEU A 189 8.25 11.13 -6.57
CA LEU A 189 6.81 11.27 -6.81
C LEU A 189 6.45 11.42 -8.29
N LEU A 190 7.30 12.10 -9.06
CA LEU A 190 7.04 12.36 -10.49
C LEU A 190 7.41 11.16 -11.38
N VAL A 191 8.53 10.52 -11.09
CA VAL A 191 9.06 9.44 -11.94
C VAL A 191 8.55 8.09 -11.49
N ASN A 192 8.29 7.92 -10.18
CA ASN A 192 7.86 6.68 -9.55
C ASN A 192 8.57 5.42 -10.12
N PRO A 193 9.88 5.28 -9.94
CA PRO A 193 10.65 4.22 -10.59
C PRO A 193 10.21 2.81 -10.22
N CYS A 194 9.46 2.64 -9.10
CA CYS A 194 8.90 1.35 -8.73
C CYS A 194 7.92 0.80 -9.76
N GLU A 195 7.11 1.66 -10.37
CA GLU A 195 6.07 1.30 -11.36
C GLU A 195 6.54 1.53 -12.81
N THR A 196 7.85 1.49 -13.03
CA THR A 196 8.47 1.59 -14.36
C THR A 196 9.23 0.32 -14.71
N LYS A 197 9.82 0.31 -15.91
CA LYS A 197 10.71 -0.78 -16.32
C LYS A 197 11.83 -1.05 -15.31
N VAL A 198 12.37 -0.02 -14.66
CA VAL A 198 13.43 -0.19 -13.64
C VAL A 198 12.91 -1.02 -12.46
N GLY A 199 11.74 -0.70 -11.93
CA GLY A 199 11.14 -1.48 -10.86
C GLY A 199 10.80 -2.90 -11.30
N THR A 200 10.32 -3.08 -12.54
CA THR A 200 10.06 -4.42 -13.09
C THR A 200 11.35 -5.25 -13.17
N ASP A 201 12.43 -4.69 -13.72
CA ASP A 201 13.71 -5.39 -13.85
C ASP A 201 14.25 -5.81 -12.46
N ILE A 202 14.16 -4.92 -11.47
CA ILE A 202 14.54 -5.21 -10.08
C ILE A 202 13.67 -6.34 -9.50
N ALA A 203 12.35 -6.27 -9.67
CA ALA A 203 11.43 -7.27 -9.14
C ALA A 203 11.69 -8.65 -9.74
N VAL A 204 11.97 -8.73 -11.04
CA VAL A 204 12.34 -9.96 -11.73
C VAL A 204 13.67 -10.53 -11.21
N GLU A 205 14.69 -9.69 -11.03
CA GLU A 205 16.00 -10.10 -10.51
C GLU A 205 15.93 -10.57 -9.05
N LEU A 206 15.13 -9.92 -8.21
CA LEU A 206 14.93 -10.34 -6.83
C LEU A 206 14.16 -11.66 -6.74
N GLY A 207 13.45 -12.00 -7.79
CA GLY A 207 12.62 -13.21 -7.84
C GLY A 207 11.41 -13.14 -6.92
N GLY A 208 10.71 -14.26 -6.83
CA GLY A 208 9.47 -14.39 -6.08
C GLY A 208 8.25 -14.40 -6.99
N ARG A 209 7.19 -15.02 -6.50
CA ARG A 209 5.94 -15.14 -7.22
C ARG A 209 5.03 -13.95 -6.91
N PHE A 210 4.50 -13.35 -7.96
CA PHE A 210 3.47 -12.33 -7.89
C PHE A 210 2.14 -12.92 -8.33
N VAL A 211 1.14 -12.84 -7.48
CA VAL A 211 -0.21 -13.30 -7.80
C VAL A 211 -1.21 -12.19 -7.57
N GLY A 212 -2.38 -12.33 -8.16
CA GLY A 212 -3.49 -11.41 -7.95
C GLY A 212 -4.78 -12.17 -7.71
N TYR A 213 -5.68 -11.53 -6.97
CA TYR A 213 -7.04 -12.00 -6.83
C TYR A 213 -7.70 -12.04 -8.22
N PRO A 214 -8.43 -13.08 -8.58
CA PRO A 214 -8.99 -13.21 -9.90
C PRO A 214 -9.92 -12.04 -10.22
N ARG A 215 -9.78 -11.49 -11.43
CA ARG A 215 -10.63 -10.40 -11.89
C ARG A 215 -12.08 -10.88 -12.02
N ILE A 216 -12.98 -10.20 -11.32
CA ILE A 216 -14.40 -10.46 -11.38
C ILE A 216 -15.06 -9.23 -12.02
N GLY A 217 -15.63 -9.38 -13.20
CA GLY A 217 -16.38 -8.33 -13.88
C GLY A 217 -15.53 -7.33 -14.67
N ARG A 218 -16.13 -6.17 -14.99
CA ARG A 218 -15.49 -5.08 -15.73
C ARG A 218 -14.59 -4.24 -14.83
N TRP A 219 -13.67 -3.50 -15.42
CA TRP A 219 -12.75 -2.59 -14.71
C TRP A 219 -13.46 -1.68 -13.70
N SER A 220 -14.56 -1.04 -14.11
CA SER A 220 -15.34 -0.14 -13.26
C SER A 220 -15.88 -0.79 -11.99
N ASN A 221 -16.05 -2.11 -11.98
CA ASN A 221 -16.57 -2.87 -10.84
C ASN A 221 -15.46 -3.60 -10.08
N ALA A 222 -14.25 -3.61 -10.59
CA ALA A 222 -13.14 -4.38 -10.04
C ALA A 222 -12.80 -3.96 -8.60
N VAL A 223 -12.92 -2.67 -8.29
CA VAL A 223 -12.68 -2.11 -6.96
C VAL A 223 -13.68 -2.66 -5.94
N TYR A 224 -14.95 -2.72 -6.31
CA TYR A 224 -16.02 -3.17 -5.41
C TYR A 224 -16.06 -4.68 -5.18
N LEU A 225 -15.47 -5.43 -6.10
CA LEU A 225 -15.36 -6.89 -6.03
C LEU A 225 -14.01 -7.35 -5.45
N SER A 226 -13.12 -6.41 -5.17
CA SER A 226 -11.86 -6.67 -4.49
C SER A 226 -12.09 -7.15 -3.05
N PRO A 227 -11.25 -8.03 -2.52
CA PRO A 227 -11.25 -8.34 -1.09
C PRO A 227 -11.03 -7.11 -0.21
N TRP A 228 -10.38 -6.07 -0.72
CA TRP A 228 -10.23 -4.77 -0.10
C TRP A 228 -10.90 -3.71 -0.98
N PRO A 229 -12.19 -3.42 -0.76
CA PRO A 229 -13.02 -2.61 -1.66
C PRO A 229 -12.84 -1.11 -1.40
N TYR A 230 -11.76 -0.53 -1.86
CA TYR A 230 -11.50 0.90 -1.75
C TYR A 230 -11.76 1.63 -3.07
N ARG A 231 -12.01 2.92 -2.98
CA ARG A 231 -11.99 3.80 -4.14
C ARG A 231 -10.59 4.40 -4.29
N PRO A 232 -9.88 4.08 -5.36
CA PRO A 232 -8.60 4.73 -5.63
C PRO A 232 -8.88 6.11 -6.15
N THR A 233 -8.23 6.85 -5.91
CA THR A 233 -7.36 7.95 -5.60
C THR A 233 -8.25 9.10 -5.13
N ALA A 234 -8.33 9.32 -3.83
CA ALA A 234 -9.07 10.47 -3.29
C ALA A 234 -8.41 11.81 -3.66
N VAL A 235 -7.13 11.78 -4.06
CA VAL A 235 -6.38 12.96 -4.51
C VAL A 235 -5.78 12.72 -5.88
N GLU A 236 -6.13 13.54 -6.85
CA GLU A 236 -5.50 13.54 -8.17
C GLU A 236 -4.78 14.87 -8.41
N LYS A 237 -3.47 14.80 -8.72
CA LYS A 237 -2.61 16.00 -8.94
C LYS A 237 -2.70 17.02 -7.81
N GLY A 238 -2.83 16.55 -6.57
CA GLY A 238 -2.90 17.39 -5.37
C GLY A 238 -4.29 17.99 -5.09
N VAL A 239 -5.32 17.62 -5.86
CA VAL A 239 -6.71 18.08 -5.70
C VAL A 239 -7.57 16.92 -5.16
N ILE A 240 -8.28 17.18 -4.06
CA ILE A 240 -9.24 16.20 -3.51
C ILE A 240 -10.41 16.04 -4.47
N GLN A 241 -10.72 14.81 -4.80
CA GLN A 241 -11.80 14.49 -5.74
C GLN A 241 -13.18 14.79 -5.12
N PRO A 242 -14.17 15.24 -5.92
CA PRO A 242 -15.51 15.54 -5.40
C PRO A 242 -16.15 14.39 -4.63
N TRP A 243 -16.04 13.17 -5.15
CA TRP A 243 -16.56 11.98 -4.49
C TRP A 243 -15.95 11.73 -3.11
N ALA A 244 -14.65 12.03 -2.93
CA ALA A 244 -13.98 11.87 -1.64
C ALA A 244 -14.49 12.93 -0.65
N THR A 245 -14.66 14.17 -1.09
CA THR A 245 -15.25 15.24 -0.28
C THR A 245 -16.68 14.90 0.16
N GLU A 246 -17.51 14.39 -0.75
CA GLU A 246 -18.87 13.95 -0.44
C GLU A 246 -18.87 12.78 0.55
N MET A 247 -17.97 11.82 0.37
CA MET A 247 -17.82 10.69 1.28
C MET A 247 -17.44 11.16 2.68
N LEU A 248 -16.42 12.00 2.83
CA LEU A 248 -15.99 12.51 4.13
C LEU A 248 -17.11 13.26 4.85
N LYS A 249 -17.89 14.10 4.13
CA LYS A 249 -19.06 14.77 4.68
C LYS A 249 -20.14 13.79 5.17
N ARG A 250 -20.44 12.77 4.38
CA ARG A 250 -21.41 11.72 4.73
C ARG A 250 -20.98 10.95 5.98
N GLU A 251 -19.70 10.70 6.10
CA GLU A 251 -19.10 9.94 7.20
C GLU A 251 -18.77 10.80 8.43
N GLU A 252 -19.01 12.11 8.36
CA GLU A 252 -18.71 13.07 9.44
C GLU A 252 -17.22 13.04 9.88
N ILE A 253 -16.33 12.97 8.90
CA ILE A 253 -14.86 12.93 9.08
C ILE A 253 -14.20 14.20 8.54
#